data_2e585df782ab6d8bb0fc36a4b71371d3
#
_entry.id   2e585df782ab6d8bb0fc36a4b71371d3
#
_cell.length_a   1.000
_cell.length_b   1.000
_cell.length_c   1.000
_cell.angle_alpha   90.00
_cell.angle_beta   90.00
_cell.angle_gamma   90.00
#
_symmetry.space_group_name_H-M   'P 1'
#
loop_
_entity.id
_entity.type
_entity.pdbx_description
1 polymer ?
#
loop_
_entity_poly.entity_id
_entity_poly.type
_entity_poly.pdbx_seq_one_letter_code
_entity_poly.pdbx_strand_id
1 'polypeptide(L)'
;MNIRWLAPGLIVLALAACSSAPKKPATAGHGGKSSGTLVQGRGSRPAHCPDGSPYAAAKEDLSTRGNYTAGGLYKPGVRDSTPDYIPNVACIPEPEVTAEERSAIGNKSPYVVLGKSYNVLDDTRNYVERGTASYYGAKFHGRLTSNREVYDMYQFTAAHKTLPLPSFARVTNLDNGESVIVRVNDRGPFHDGRV
;
A
#
# COMPACT_ATOMS: atom_id res chain seq x y z
N MET A 1 -55.99 1.70 -28.52
CA MET A 1 -56.90 0.56 -28.29
C MET A 1 -56.33 -0.20 -27.13
N ASN A 2 -56.64 0.20 -25.88
CA ASN A 2 -57.59 -0.45 -24.96
C ASN A 2 -57.23 -1.94 -24.78
N ILE A 3 -56.99 -2.50 -23.62
CA ILE A 3 -57.74 -2.67 -22.38
C ILE A 3 -56.91 -3.58 -21.43
N ARG A 4 -56.70 -3.23 -20.20
CA ARG A 4 -57.27 -3.61 -18.88
C ARG A 4 -56.68 -4.87 -18.21
N TRP A 5 -56.09 -4.63 -17.03
CA TRP A 5 -56.39 -5.03 -15.64
C TRP A 5 -56.64 -6.50 -15.33
N LEU A 6 -55.88 -7.03 -14.36
CA LEU A 6 -56.38 -7.65 -13.11
C LEU A 6 -55.22 -8.16 -12.22
N ALA A 7 -55.12 -7.60 -11.02
CA ALA A 7 -54.61 -8.30 -9.82
C ALA A 7 -55.83 -8.95 -9.15
N PRO A 8 -55.78 -9.80 -8.15
CA PRO A 8 -54.98 -9.75 -6.94
C PRO A 8 -54.60 -11.15 -6.36
N GLY A 9 -53.91 -11.15 -5.25
CA GLY A 9 -53.82 -12.35 -4.39
C GLY A 9 -52.71 -12.28 -3.33
N LEU A 10 -53.06 -11.66 -2.22
CA LEU A 10 -52.35 -11.70 -0.94
C LEU A 10 -52.41 -13.11 -0.32
N ILE A 11 -51.30 -13.65 0.17
CA ILE A 11 -51.30 -14.58 1.32
C ILE A 11 -50.11 -14.26 2.19
N VAL A 12 -50.43 -13.77 3.38
CA VAL A 12 -49.56 -13.57 4.56
C VAL A 12 -49.50 -14.90 5.29
N LEU A 13 -48.29 -15.36 5.62
CA LEU A 13 -48.11 -16.34 6.70
C LEU A 13 -46.90 -15.94 7.54
N ALA A 14 -47.16 -15.39 8.69
CA ALA A 14 -46.22 -15.14 9.75
C ALA A 14 -45.98 -16.43 10.53
N LEU A 15 -44.73 -16.78 10.78
CA LEU A 15 -44.36 -17.68 11.86
C LEU A 15 -43.21 -17.06 12.64
N ALA A 16 -43.59 -16.63 13.85
CA ALA A 16 -42.67 -16.18 14.88
C ALA A 16 -41.99 -17.41 15.52
N ALA A 17 -40.69 -17.36 15.68
CA ALA A 17 -39.98 -18.22 16.60
C ALA A 17 -39.01 -17.36 17.42
N CYS A 18 -39.38 -17.12 18.67
CA CYS A 18 -38.53 -16.57 19.71
C CYS A 18 -37.47 -17.58 20.08
N SER A 19 -36.20 -17.18 20.05
CA SER A 19 -35.14 -17.85 20.79
C SER A 19 -34.33 -16.81 21.54
N SER A 20 -34.47 -16.83 22.85
CA SER A 20 -33.79 -15.98 23.81
C SER A 20 -32.38 -16.50 24.07
N ALA A 21 -31.38 -15.64 23.87
CA ALA A 21 -29.99 -15.86 24.29
C ALA A 21 -29.73 -15.19 25.65
N PRO A 22 -28.95 -15.79 26.54
CA PRO A 22 -28.73 -15.31 27.90
C PRO A 22 -27.77 -14.10 27.93
N LYS A 23 -28.15 -13.08 28.73
CA LYS A 23 -27.34 -11.92 29.08
C LYS A 23 -26.18 -12.32 30.00
N LYS A 24 -24.97 -11.95 29.68
CA LYS A 24 -23.80 -11.97 30.56
C LYS A 24 -23.59 -10.56 31.14
N PRO A 25 -23.22 -10.46 32.44
CA PRO A 25 -23.16 -9.18 33.13
C PRO A 25 -22.00 -8.29 32.71
N ALA A 26 -22.24 -6.97 32.68
CA ALA A 26 -21.25 -5.95 32.43
C ALA A 26 -20.29 -5.80 33.61
N THR A 27 -19.02 -5.81 33.33
CA THR A 27 -17.97 -5.33 34.25
C THR A 27 -17.45 -4.00 33.70
N ALA A 28 -17.64 -2.95 34.48
CA ALA A 28 -17.09 -1.63 34.17
C ALA A 28 -15.58 -1.63 34.43
N GLY A 29 -14.81 -1.24 33.43
CA GLY A 29 -13.38 -0.99 33.53
C GLY A 29 -13.03 0.20 32.69
N HIS A 30 -12.66 1.30 33.33
CA HIS A 30 -12.17 2.54 32.73
C HIS A 30 -10.82 2.29 32.01
N GLY A 31 -10.68 2.81 30.82
CA GLY A 31 -9.40 2.87 30.10
C GLY A 31 -9.62 3.07 28.60
N GLY A 32 -9.91 4.30 28.19
CA GLY A 32 -9.98 4.66 26.78
C GLY A 32 -8.62 4.48 26.10
N LYS A 33 -8.42 3.33 25.45
CA LYS A 33 -7.42 3.19 24.40
C LYS A 33 -8.19 3.23 23.08
N SER A 34 -7.89 4.23 22.28
CA SER A 34 -8.30 4.31 20.89
C SER A 34 -7.97 2.99 20.22
N SER A 35 -8.99 2.17 19.95
CA SER A 35 -8.85 0.94 19.19
C SER A 35 -8.75 1.30 17.71
N GLY A 36 -7.58 1.77 17.30
CA GLY A 36 -7.22 1.76 15.88
C GLY A 36 -7.24 0.30 15.44
N THR A 37 -8.03 0.00 14.40
CA THR A 37 -7.99 -1.31 13.76
C THR A 37 -6.56 -1.55 13.31
N LEU A 38 -5.86 -2.48 13.96
CA LEU A 38 -4.51 -2.86 13.57
C LEU A 38 -4.60 -3.42 12.15
N VAL A 39 -4.00 -2.72 11.21
CA VAL A 39 -3.88 -3.20 9.83
C VAL A 39 -2.93 -4.39 9.87
N GLN A 40 -3.46 -5.58 9.66
CA GLN A 40 -2.67 -6.80 9.67
C GLN A 40 -1.89 -6.91 8.35
N GLY A 41 -0.58 -6.89 8.45
CA GLY A 41 0.33 -7.17 7.35
C GLY A 41 0.64 -8.66 7.24
N ARG A 42 1.90 -8.95 7.02
CA ARG A 42 2.45 -10.30 7.02
C ARG A 42 2.31 -10.95 8.40
N GLY A 43 2.29 -12.27 8.46
CA GLY A 43 2.33 -13.04 9.70
C GLY A 43 3.57 -12.76 10.57
N SER A 44 3.66 -13.40 11.73
CA SER A 44 4.75 -13.22 12.67
C SER A 44 6.12 -13.43 12.01
N ARG A 45 7.04 -12.52 12.28
CA ARG A 45 8.43 -12.63 11.86
C ARG A 45 9.09 -13.86 12.53
N PRO A 46 9.87 -14.66 11.79
CA PRO A 46 10.55 -15.83 12.37
C PRO A 46 11.45 -15.47 13.55
N ALA A 47 11.41 -16.32 14.62
CA ALA A 47 12.17 -16.06 15.84
C ALA A 47 13.70 -16.06 15.67
N HIS A 48 14.21 -16.67 14.59
CA HIS A 48 15.66 -16.71 14.31
C HIS A 48 16.17 -15.43 13.60
N CYS A 49 15.29 -14.49 13.28
CA CYS A 49 15.71 -13.26 12.63
C CYS A 49 16.44 -12.32 13.60
N PRO A 50 17.47 -11.60 13.14
CA PRO A 50 18.15 -10.62 13.97
C PRO A 50 17.23 -9.46 14.31
N ASP A 51 17.54 -8.69 15.35
CA ASP A 51 16.87 -7.44 15.62
C ASP A 51 17.08 -6.47 14.44
N GLY A 52 15.98 -5.87 13.94
CA GLY A 52 16.02 -5.01 12.77
C GLY A 52 16.15 -5.77 11.44
N SER A 53 16.65 -5.10 10.40
CA SER A 53 16.87 -5.72 9.08
C SER A 53 18.17 -6.54 9.08
N PRO A 54 18.21 -7.71 8.40
CA PRO A 54 19.47 -8.43 8.17
C PRO A 54 20.40 -7.72 7.18
N TYR A 55 19.96 -6.64 6.56
CA TYR A 55 20.70 -5.86 5.59
C TYR A 55 21.01 -4.47 6.14
N ALA A 56 22.22 -3.98 5.81
CA ALA A 56 22.59 -2.61 6.13
C ALA A 56 21.68 -1.63 5.38
N ALA A 57 21.27 -0.57 6.04
CA ALA A 57 20.46 0.46 5.41
C ALA A 57 21.21 1.12 4.24
N ALA A 58 20.51 1.35 3.14
CA ALA A 58 21.07 2.05 1.99
C ALA A 58 21.52 3.46 2.37
N LYS A 59 22.64 3.87 1.80
CA LYS A 59 23.12 5.25 1.85
C LYS A 59 22.92 5.90 0.50
N GLU A 60 22.71 7.22 0.48
CA GLU A 60 22.60 7.93 -0.79
C GLU A 60 23.89 7.76 -1.61
N ASP A 61 23.72 7.30 -2.84
CA ASP A 61 24.74 7.32 -3.86
C ASP A 61 24.65 8.61 -4.66
N LEU A 62 25.54 9.55 -4.39
CA LEU A 62 25.55 10.86 -5.05
C LEU A 62 25.73 10.78 -6.56
N SER A 63 26.31 9.68 -7.08
CA SER A 63 26.45 9.45 -8.52
C SER A 63 25.10 9.23 -9.22
N THR A 64 24.05 8.92 -8.46
CA THR A 64 22.69 8.76 -8.99
C THR A 64 22.03 10.07 -9.36
N ARG A 65 22.49 11.19 -8.79
CA ARG A 65 22.01 12.53 -9.11
C ARG A 65 22.31 12.86 -10.57
N GLY A 66 21.37 13.47 -11.26
CA GLY A 66 21.54 13.84 -12.66
C GLY A 66 21.24 12.72 -13.68
N ASN A 67 20.97 11.51 -13.26
CA ASN A 67 20.60 10.39 -14.13
C ASN A 67 19.11 10.39 -14.55
N TYR A 68 18.41 11.49 -14.31
CA TYR A 68 17.02 11.68 -14.70
C TYR A 68 16.95 12.33 -16.07
N THR A 69 16.02 11.85 -16.89
CA THR A 69 15.66 12.51 -18.15
C THR A 69 14.49 13.47 -17.94
N ALA A 70 14.30 14.36 -18.91
CA ALA A 70 13.08 15.17 -18.97
C ALA A 70 11.85 14.27 -18.94
N GLY A 71 10.90 14.57 -18.05
CA GLY A 71 9.72 13.72 -17.82
C GLY A 71 9.84 12.74 -16.64
N GLY A 72 10.97 12.72 -15.94
CA GLY A 72 11.09 12.04 -14.64
C GLY A 72 11.53 10.59 -14.68
N LEU A 73 11.97 10.07 -15.82
CA LEU A 73 12.51 8.71 -15.89
C LEU A 73 13.96 8.65 -15.42
N TYR A 74 14.26 7.65 -14.61
CA TYR A 74 15.61 7.38 -14.12
C TYR A 74 16.32 6.35 -15.01
N LYS A 75 17.51 6.70 -15.51
CA LYS A 75 18.34 5.85 -16.37
C LYS A 75 17.53 5.07 -17.42
N PRO A 76 16.79 5.71 -18.32
CA PRO A 76 16.04 5.00 -19.35
C PRO A 76 16.99 4.18 -20.23
N GLY A 77 16.52 3.03 -20.70
CA GLY A 77 17.35 2.08 -21.46
C GLY A 77 18.25 1.18 -20.63
N VAL A 78 18.48 1.48 -19.37
CA VAL A 78 19.19 0.57 -18.45
C VAL A 78 18.19 -0.38 -17.81
N ARG A 79 18.39 -1.68 -18.01
CA ARG A 79 17.55 -2.71 -17.35
C ARG A 79 17.77 -2.68 -15.84
N ASP A 80 16.71 -2.91 -15.08
CA ASP A 80 16.82 -3.16 -13.65
C ASP A 80 17.33 -4.57 -13.38
N SER A 81 17.87 -4.81 -12.22
CA SER A 81 18.40 -6.10 -11.79
C SER A 81 18.02 -6.41 -10.36
N THR A 82 18.02 -7.69 -10.06
CA THR A 82 17.90 -8.24 -8.70
C THR A 82 19.31 -8.61 -8.21
N PRO A 83 19.50 -8.77 -6.89
CA PRO A 83 20.69 -9.40 -6.34
C PRO A 83 20.93 -10.78 -6.96
N ASP A 84 22.19 -11.20 -7.03
CA ASP A 84 22.62 -12.53 -7.47
C ASP A 84 22.39 -13.63 -6.42
N TYR A 85 21.80 -13.28 -5.29
CA TYR A 85 21.39 -14.17 -4.22
C TYR A 85 19.91 -13.95 -3.86
N ILE A 86 19.30 -14.91 -3.18
CA ILE A 86 17.92 -14.80 -2.69
C ILE A 86 17.94 -14.07 -1.33
N PRO A 87 17.37 -12.85 -1.24
CA PRO A 87 17.30 -12.15 0.03
C PRO A 87 16.41 -12.90 1.05
N ASN A 88 16.80 -12.85 2.32
CA ASN A 88 15.98 -13.35 3.41
C ASN A 88 14.82 -12.39 3.72
N VAL A 89 13.83 -12.38 2.85
CA VAL A 89 12.67 -11.48 2.92
C VAL A 89 11.89 -11.71 4.20
N ALA A 90 11.86 -12.94 4.72
CA ALA A 90 11.15 -13.26 5.97
C ALA A 90 11.69 -12.48 7.18
N CYS A 91 12.97 -12.12 7.16
CA CYS A 91 13.61 -11.36 8.23
C CYS A 91 13.64 -9.84 8.01
N ILE A 92 13.18 -9.33 6.88
CA ILE A 92 13.02 -7.88 6.69
C ILE A 92 11.80 -7.41 7.50
N PRO A 93 11.91 -6.43 8.42
CA PRO A 93 10.77 -5.94 9.18
C PRO A 93 9.81 -5.15 8.30
N GLU A 94 8.52 -5.29 8.54
CA GLU A 94 7.53 -4.37 7.99
C GLU A 94 7.64 -2.99 8.65
N PRO A 95 7.33 -1.91 7.94
CA PRO A 95 7.30 -0.59 8.54
C PRO A 95 6.20 -0.51 9.60
N GLU A 96 6.48 0.19 10.70
CA GLU A 96 5.46 0.54 11.68
C GLU A 96 4.50 1.56 11.05
N VAL A 97 3.19 1.27 11.13
CA VAL A 97 2.16 2.19 10.62
C VAL A 97 1.96 3.32 11.61
N THR A 98 2.38 4.51 11.23
CA THR A 98 2.28 5.72 12.03
C THR A 98 1.48 6.79 11.29
N ALA A 99 0.97 7.77 12.02
CA ALA A 99 0.40 8.96 11.41
C ALA A 99 1.54 9.89 10.99
N GLU A 100 1.75 10.00 9.68
CA GLU A 100 2.78 10.88 9.12
C GLU A 100 2.13 12.04 8.36
N GLU A 101 2.73 13.22 8.49
CA GLU A 101 2.34 14.37 7.69
C GLU A 101 2.81 14.20 6.23
N ARG A 102 2.07 14.78 5.31
CA ARG A 102 2.49 14.80 3.91
C ARG A 102 3.84 15.49 3.76
N SER A 103 4.75 14.86 3.06
CA SER A 103 6.02 15.48 2.70
C SER A 103 5.79 16.75 1.86
N ALA A 104 6.57 17.78 2.13
CA ALA A 104 6.57 19.00 1.32
C ALA A 104 7.00 18.74 -0.15
N ILE A 105 7.69 17.63 -0.40
CA ILE A 105 8.20 17.23 -1.70
C ILE A 105 7.51 15.94 -2.15
N GLY A 106 7.27 15.80 -3.47
CA GLY A 106 6.66 14.61 -4.06
C GLY A 106 5.14 14.60 -4.06
N ASN A 107 4.48 15.62 -3.49
CA ASN A 107 3.01 15.73 -3.43
C ASN A 107 2.43 16.84 -4.31
N LYS A 108 3.21 17.38 -5.25
CA LYS A 108 2.67 18.34 -6.22
C LYS A 108 1.52 17.69 -6.99
N SER A 109 0.39 18.39 -7.11
CA SER A 109 -0.80 17.92 -7.81
C SER A 109 -1.42 19.07 -8.64
N PRO A 110 -1.72 18.88 -9.92
CA PRO A 110 -1.29 17.72 -10.72
C PRO A 110 0.21 17.72 -11.02
N TYR A 111 0.73 16.55 -11.39
CA TYR A 111 2.08 16.41 -11.94
C TYR A 111 2.05 15.64 -13.26
N VAL A 112 3.04 15.84 -14.14
CA VAL A 112 3.07 15.23 -15.47
C VAL A 112 4.31 14.36 -15.63
N VAL A 113 4.11 13.10 -16.08
CA VAL A 113 5.18 12.19 -16.48
C VAL A 113 4.81 11.54 -17.80
N LEU A 114 5.73 11.52 -18.76
CA LEU A 114 5.51 10.95 -20.09
C LEU A 114 4.23 11.46 -20.77
N GLY A 115 3.92 12.74 -20.60
CA GLY A 115 2.74 13.39 -21.18
C GLY A 115 1.41 13.05 -20.50
N LYS A 116 1.39 12.18 -19.48
CA LYS A 116 0.21 11.85 -18.70
C LYS A 116 0.17 12.67 -17.41
N SER A 117 -0.99 13.22 -17.07
CA SER A 117 -1.23 13.98 -15.85
C SER A 117 -1.77 13.08 -14.75
N TYR A 118 -1.26 13.26 -13.54
CA TYR A 118 -1.64 12.50 -12.35
C TYR A 118 -2.02 13.47 -11.23
N ASN A 119 -3.12 13.17 -10.53
CA ASN A 119 -3.55 13.91 -9.35
C ASN A 119 -3.24 13.10 -8.09
N VAL A 120 -2.62 13.74 -7.12
CA VAL A 120 -2.43 13.15 -5.79
C VAL A 120 -3.76 13.19 -5.06
N LEU A 121 -4.14 12.08 -4.44
CA LEU A 121 -5.40 11.96 -3.70
C LEU A 121 -5.37 12.82 -2.42
N ASP A 122 -6.45 13.53 -2.18
CA ASP A 122 -6.63 14.31 -0.94
C ASP A 122 -7.11 13.42 0.21
N ASP A 123 -7.92 12.42 -0.10
CA ASP A 123 -8.47 11.45 0.85
C ASP A 123 -8.19 10.02 0.38
N THR A 124 -7.66 9.21 1.28
CA THR A 124 -7.32 7.81 1.03
C THR A 124 -8.17 6.84 1.85
N ARG A 125 -9.18 7.33 2.56
CA ARG A 125 -10.11 6.48 3.30
C ARG A 125 -10.84 5.53 2.35
N ASN A 126 -10.80 4.23 2.68
CA ASN A 126 -11.38 3.17 1.86
C ASN A 126 -10.78 3.04 0.44
N TYR A 127 -9.60 3.62 0.20
CA TYR A 127 -8.92 3.44 -1.07
C TYR A 127 -8.55 1.98 -1.28
N VAL A 128 -8.98 1.43 -2.41
CA VAL A 128 -8.64 0.08 -2.87
C VAL A 128 -8.39 0.13 -4.37
N GLU A 129 -7.26 -0.41 -4.80
CA GLU A 129 -6.93 -0.54 -6.21
C GLU A 129 -6.47 -1.98 -6.48
N ARG A 130 -6.81 -2.51 -7.65
CA ARG A 130 -6.38 -3.82 -8.12
C ARG A 130 -5.64 -3.65 -9.44
N GLY A 131 -4.52 -4.33 -9.58
CA GLY A 131 -3.75 -4.25 -10.81
C GLY A 131 -2.51 -5.11 -10.75
N THR A 132 -1.68 -5.00 -11.78
CA THR A 132 -0.41 -5.69 -11.85
C THR A 132 0.66 -4.84 -11.19
N ALA A 133 1.32 -5.36 -10.16
CA ALA A 133 2.49 -4.75 -9.55
C ALA A 133 3.77 -5.13 -10.32
N SER A 134 4.81 -4.31 -10.16
CA SER A 134 6.17 -4.66 -10.57
C SER A 134 7.15 -4.23 -9.49
N TYR A 135 8.31 -4.86 -9.47
CA TYR A 135 9.38 -4.47 -8.58
C TYR A 135 10.29 -3.42 -9.25
N TYR A 136 11.04 -2.70 -8.44
CA TYR A 136 12.22 -1.95 -8.84
C TYR A 136 13.36 -2.29 -7.86
N GLY A 137 14.54 -2.56 -8.39
CA GLY A 137 15.62 -3.25 -7.68
C GLY A 137 16.93 -2.46 -7.65
N ALA A 138 18.02 -3.13 -7.92
CA ALA A 138 19.37 -2.63 -7.74
C ALA A 138 19.68 -1.34 -8.53
N LYS A 139 19.07 -1.16 -9.69
CA LYS A 139 19.22 0.08 -10.49
C LYS A 139 18.84 1.33 -9.68
N PHE A 140 17.91 1.21 -8.77
CA PHE A 140 17.36 2.32 -8.00
C PHE A 140 17.93 2.43 -6.59
N HIS A 141 18.64 1.40 -6.12
CA HIS A 141 19.20 1.35 -4.77
C HIS A 141 20.16 2.53 -4.53
N GLY A 142 20.02 3.20 -3.39
CA GLY A 142 20.82 4.36 -3.01
C GLY A 142 20.42 5.69 -3.65
N ARG A 143 19.41 5.72 -4.57
CA ARG A 143 18.91 6.98 -5.10
C ARG A 143 17.87 7.62 -4.19
N LEU A 144 17.63 8.92 -4.35
CA LEU A 144 16.53 9.60 -3.69
C LEU A 144 15.20 9.28 -4.38
N THR A 145 14.19 8.97 -3.57
CA THR A 145 12.79 8.81 -3.98
C THR A 145 12.13 10.17 -4.24
N SER A 146 10.88 10.18 -4.66
CA SER A 146 10.14 11.42 -4.95
C SER A 146 9.92 12.29 -3.71
N ASN A 147 9.89 11.73 -2.51
CA ASN A 147 9.84 12.50 -1.26
C ASN A 147 11.22 12.69 -0.60
N ARG A 148 12.31 12.42 -1.34
CA ARG A 148 13.71 12.64 -0.94
C ARG A 148 14.24 11.68 0.13
N GLU A 149 13.62 10.55 0.33
CA GLU A 149 14.20 9.46 1.09
C GLU A 149 15.15 8.62 0.21
N VAL A 150 16.09 7.91 0.83
CA VAL A 150 16.96 7.01 0.08
C VAL A 150 16.21 5.72 -0.20
N TYR A 151 16.11 5.32 -1.48
CA TYR A 151 15.52 4.03 -1.83
C TYR A 151 16.44 2.89 -1.42
N ASP A 152 15.88 1.97 -0.65
CA ASP A 152 16.53 0.74 -0.21
C ASP A 152 15.74 -0.47 -0.70
N MET A 153 16.31 -1.26 -1.60
CA MET A 153 15.66 -2.45 -2.16
C MET A 153 15.42 -3.57 -1.12
N TYR A 154 16.01 -3.45 0.08
CA TYR A 154 15.82 -4.37 1.20
C TYR A 154 14.82 -3.85 2.25
N GLN A 155 13.99 -2.89 1.89
CA GLN A 155 12.92 -2.38 2.73
C GLN A 155 11.56 -2.56 2.04
N PHE A 156 10.51 -2.71 2.84
CA PHE A 156 9.14 -2.73 2.33
C PHE A 156 8.66 -1.31 2.05
N THR A 157 9.15 -0.75 0.96
CA THR A 157 8.69 0.53 0.41
C THR A 157 8.05 0.33 -0.95
N ALA A 158 7.27 1.30 -1.40
CA ALA A 158 6.60 1.25 -2.69
C ALA A 158 6.54 2.62 -3.36
N ALA A 159 6.39 2.57 -4.67
CA ALA A 159 6.00 3.72 -5.47
C ALA A 159 4.51 3.62 -5.82
N HIS A 160 3.82 4.77 -5.85
CA HIS A 160 2.44 4.85 -6.28
C HIS A 160 2.18 6.18 -7.01
N LYS A 161 1.29 6.13 -8.02
CA LYS A 161 1.01 7.31 -8.85
C LYS A 161 0.26 8.40 -8.11
N THR A 162 -0.71 8.03 -7.27
CA THR A 162 -1.71 8.97 -6.74
C THR A 162 -1.79 9.01 -5.21
N LEU A 163 -1.33 8.00 -4.49
CA LEU A 163 -1.32 8.05 -3.03
C LEU A 163 -0.44 9.21 -2.53
N PRO A 164 -0.81 9.90 -1.43
CA PRO A 164 0.06 10.91 -0.83
C PRO A 164 1.36 10.29 -0.31
N LEU A 165 2.44 11.06 -0.33
CA LEU A 165 3.75 10.64 0.18
C LEU A 165 4.08 11.40 1.47
N PRO A 166 4.52 10.71 2.55
CA PRO A 166 4.44 9.27 2.68
C PRO A 166 3.02 8.80 3.02
N SER A 167 2.74 7.52 2.78
CA SER A 167 1.56 6.82 3.28
C SER A 167 1.86 5.34 3.46
N PHE A 168 0.97 4.60 4.10
CA PHE A 168 1.10 3.15 4.26
C PHE A 168 0.00 2.45 3.48
N ALA A 169 0.36 1.33 2.86
CA ALA A 169 -0.59 0.51 2.13
C ALA A 169 -0.39 -0.97 2.47
N ARG A 170 -1.48 -1.71 2.59
CA ARG A 170 -1.42 -3.16 2.59
C ARG A 170 -1.50 -3.65 1.16
N VAL A 171 -0.48 -4.35 0.72
CA VAL A 171 -0.44 -5.01 -0.59
C VAL A 171 -0.73 -6.49 -0.39
N THR A 172 -1.71 -7.00 -1.11
CA THR A 172 -2.11 -8.41 -1.05
C THR A 172 -1.87 -9.06 -2.42
N ASN A 173 -1.11 -10.13 -2.43
CA ASN A 173 -0.98 -10.99 -3.60
C ASN A 173 -2.29 -11.79 -3.75
N LEU A 174 -2.97 -11.61 -4.88
CA LEU A 174 -4.27 -12.24 -5.12
C LEU A 174 -4.18 -13.72 -5.47
N ASP A 175 -2.99 -14.21 -5.85
CA ASP A 175 -2.80 -15.61 -6.22
C ASP A 175 -2.65 -16.52 -4.98
N ASN A 176 -2.05 -16.01 -3.91
CA ASN A 176 -1.80 -16.80 -2.69
C ASN A 176 -2.40 -16.19 -1.41
N GLY A 177 -2.97 -14.98 -1.47
CA GLY A 177 -3.57 -14.29 -0.34
C GLY A 177 -2.58 -13.68 0.66
N GLU A 178 -1.27 -13.81 0.43
CA GLU A 178 -0.27 -13.20 1.30
C GLU A 178 -0.28 -11.67 1.21
N SER A 179 -0.09 -11.02 2.34
CA SER A 179 -0.12 -9.56 2.45
C SER A 179 1.14 -9.03 3.12
N VAL A 180 1.51 -7.83 2.75
CA VAL A 180 2.63 -7.08 3.35
C VAL A 180 2.22 -5.62 3.51
N ILE A 181 2.67 -4.98 4.60
CA ILE A 181 2.59 -3.53 4.74
C ILE A 181 3.80 -2.91 4.08
N VAL A 182 3.56 -1.92 3.25
CA VAL A 182 4.61 -1.11 2.60
C VAL A 182 4.43 0.36 2.93
N ARG A 183 5.56 1.08 3.00
CA ARG A 183 5.54 2.53 3.08
C ARG A 183 5.70 3.12 1.68
N VAL A 184 4.70 3.86 1.24
CA VAL A 184 4.70 4.50 -0.07
C VAL A 184 5.45 5.82 0.03
N ASN A 185 6.61 5.91 -0.62
CA ASN A 185 7.51 7.06 -0.55
C ASN A 185 8.05 7.50 -1.92
N ASP A 186 7.56 6.89 -3.01
CA ASP A 186 8.00 7.24 -4.36
C ASP A 186 6.82 7.34 -5.34
N ARG A 187 7.07 7.92 -6.53
CA ARG A 187 6.13 8.06 -7.64
C ARG A 187 6.42 7.05 -8.75
N GLY A 188 5.35 6.43 -9.24
CA GLY A 188 5.36 5.41 -10.26
C GLY A 188 4.40 4.26 -9.91
N PRO A 189 4.42 3.16 -10.67
CA PRO A 189 5.11 2.97 -11.94
C PRO A 189 4.42 3.74 -13.08
N PHE A 190 5.20 4.20 -14.05
CA PHE A 190 4.66 4.97 -15.19
C PHE A 190 4.53 4.12 -16.46
N HIS A 191 4.76 2.82 -16.35
CA HIS A 191 4.47 1.85 -17.40
C HIS A 191 2.97 1.55 -17.45
N ASP A 192 2.44 1.39 -18.65
CA ASP A 192 1.02 1.05 -18.84
C ASP A 192 0.67 -0.31 -18.21
N GLY A 193 -0.55 -0.40 -17.67
CA GLY A 193 -1.07 -1.61 -17.05
C GLY A 193 -0.49 -1.95 -15.67
N ARG A 194 0.25 -1.06 -15.04
CA ARG A 194 0.78 -1.22 -13.67
C ARG A 194 0.06 -0.29 -12.70
N VAL A 195 -0.13 -0.77 -11.46
CA VAL A 195 -0.63 0.04 -10.32
C VAL A 195 0.49 0.73 -9.60
#